data_89361574541d82b77f762bbcbe13641f
#
_entry.id   89361574541d82b77f762bbcbe13641f
#
_cell.length_a   1.000
_cell.length_b   1.000
_cell.length_c   1.000
_cell.angle_alpha   90.00
_cell.angle_beta   90.00
_cell.angle_gamma   90.00
#
_symmetry.space_group_name_H-M   'P 1'
#
loop_
_entity.id
_entity.type
_entity.pdbx_description
1 polymer ?
#
loop_
_entity_poly.entity_id
_entity_poly.type
_entity_poly.pdbx_seq_one_letter_code
_entity_poly.pdbx_strand_id
1 'polypeptide(L)'
;AAKMLQMKNPELIDSAGDFYCALGWAFARGKDRKTEAFSKETAVFSACAGAALYRKAVFEKIGDFDENHFAYLEDIDVGYRANIYGYRNYYAPASVVLHAGSGSSGSRHNKFKVDLSSRNSIYLIYKNMPVLQVLLNLPFLLLGYLVKILFFQKKGLGADYMKGLGKGFRLAFSGKGREHKVKFSMKHFGNYVVIQLQLWANMFRRLWW
;
A
#
# COMPACT_ATOMS: atom_id res chain seq x y z
N ALA A 1 -2.16 13.04 -2.90
CA ALA A 1 -3.43 12.30 -3.05
C ALA A 1 -4.60 13.26 -3.03
N ALA A 2 -5.52 13.13 -3.97
CA ALA A 2 -6.80 13.84 -3.94
C ALA A 2 -7.72 13.26 -2.86
N LYS A 3 -8.76 14.02 -2.48
CA LYS A 3 -9.91 13.54 -1.73
C LYS A 3 -10.79 12.70 -2.67
N MET A 4 -10.74 11.40 -2.50
CA MET A 4 -11.59 10.49 -3.25
C MET A 4 -12.88 10.25 -2.47
N LEU A 5 -14.02 10.62 -3.06
CA LEU A 5 -15.34 10.38 -2.52
C LEU A 5 -15.97 9.16 -3.21
N GLN A 6 -16.83 8.45 -2.52
CA GLN A 6 -17.57 7.35 -3.11
C GLN A 6 -18.58 7.89 -4.12
N MET A 7 -18.52 7.45 -5.37
CA MET A 7 -19.42 7.94 -6.42
C MET A 7 -20.91 7.70 -6.10
N LYS A 8 -21.24 6.59 -5.42
CA LYS A 8 -22.62 6.24 -5.02
C LYS A 8 -23.09 6.96 -3.76
N ASN A 9 -22.15 7.44 -2.93
CA ASN A 9 -22.43 8.19 -1.71
C ASN A 9 -21.33 9.23 -1.47
N PRO A 10 -21.42 10.42 -2.12
CA PRO A 10 -20.37 11.44 -2.06
C PRO A 10 -20.14 12.07 -0.67
N GLU A 11 -21.01 11.80 0.29
CA GLU A 11 -20.81 12.21 1.69
C GLU A 11 -19.75 11.37 2.41
N LEU A 12 -19.37 10.23 1.80
CA LEU A 12 -18.39 9.31 2.37
C LEU A 12 -17.07 9.32 1.60
N ILE A 13 -15.98 9.27 2.37
CA ILE A 13 -14.64 9.10 1.83
C ILE A 13 -14.47 7.70 1.24
N ASP A 14 -13.89 7.63 0.05
CA ASP A 14 -13.33 6.40 -0.51
C ASP A 14 -11.85 6.25 -0.13
N SER A 15 -11.04 7.29 -0.35
CA SER A 15 -9.68 7.41 0.19
C SER A 15 -9.30 8.89 0.43
N ALA A 16 -8.67 9.14 1.55
CA ALA A 16 -8.00 10.41 1.90
C ALA A 16 -6.48 10.18 2.03
N GLY A 17 -5.89 9.45 1.07
CA GLY A 17 -4.55 8.92 1.09
C GLY A 17 -4.50 7.52 1.71
N ASP A 18 -3.37 6.85 1.56
CA ASP A 18 -3.22 5.47 1.99
C ASP A 18 -2.14 5.31 3.05
N PHE A 19 -2.35 4.33 3.92
CA PHE A 19 -1.40 3.90 4.93
C PHE A 19 -0.93 2.47 4.66
N TYR A 20 0.30 2.19 5.10
CA TYR A 20 0.86 0.86 5.14
C TYR A 20 1.38 0.56 6.54
N CYS A 21 1.14 -0.62 7.08
CA CYS A 21 1.47 -0.96 8.46
C CYS A 21 2.32 -2.22 8.58
N ALA A 22 2.87 -2.46 9.76
CA ALA A 22 3.76 -3.58 10.07
C ALA A 22 3.11 -4.97 9.89
N LEU A 23 1.78 -5.06 9.83
CA LEU A 23 1.06 -6.30 9.47
C LEU A 23 1.19 -6.65 7.96
N GLY A 24 1.90 -5.85 7.16
CA GLY A 24 1.95 -6.01 5.71
C GLY A 24 0.64 -5.60 5.00
N TRP A 25 -0.15 -4.72 5.61
CA TRP A 25 -1.44 -4.28 5.09
C TRP A 25 -1.40 -2.83 4.64
N ALA A 26 -1.90 -2.60 3.41
CA ALA A 26 -2.30 -1.28 2.96
C ALA A 26 -3.79 -1.04 3.25
N PHE A 27 -4.14 0.18 3.58
CA PHE A 27 -5.53 0.58 3.81
C PHE A 27 -5.73 2.07 3.54
N ALA A 28 -6.91 2.40 2.98
CA ALA A 28 -7.29 3.77 2.71
C ALA A 28 -7.64 4.50 4.01
N ARG A 29 -7.11 5.72 4.17
CA ARG A 29 -7.47 6.61 5.28
C ARG A 29 -8.90 7.10 5.09
N GLY A 30 -9.71 6.97 6.11
CA GLY A 30 -11.07 7.52 6.16
C GLY A 30 -12.12 6.75 5.35
N LYS A 31 -11.82 5.57 4.85
CA LYS A 31 -12.79 4.75 4.11
C LYS A 31 -14.11 4.60 4.87
N ASP A 32 -15.23 4.89 4.19
CA ASP A 32 -16.59 4.83 4.72
C ASP A 32 -16.90 5.83 5.85
N ARG A 33 -16.03 6.85 6.07
CA ARG A 33 -16.22 7.95 7.02
C ARG A 33 -16.74 9.20 6.33
N LYS A 34 -17.42 10.07 7.11
CA LYS A 34 -17.95 11.34 6.61
C LYS A 34 -16.85 12.30 6.15
N THR A 35 -17.08 12.98 5.04
CA THR A 35 -16.08 13.84 4.39
C THR A 35 -15.66 15.05 5.21
N GLU A 36 -16.51 15.57 6.13
CA GLU A 36 -16.23 16.74 6.96
C GLU A 36 -15.01 16.53 7.87
N ALA A 37 -14.80 15.29 8.35
CA ALA A 37 -13.66 14.94 9.18
C ALA A 37 -12.30 15.00 8.45
N PHE A 38 -12.33 15.17 7.11
CA PHE A 38 -11.14 15.14 6.23
C PHE A 38 -10.95 16.47 5.49
N SER A 39 -11.06 17.59 6.19
CA SER A 39 -10.92 18.94 5.64
C SER A 39 -9.49 19.47 5.65
N LYS A 40 -8.57 18.85 6.40
CA LYS A 40 -7.20 19.33 6.58
C LYS A 40 -6.19 18.53 5.76
N GLU A 41 -5.22 19.25 5.17
CA GLU A 41 -4.04 18.62 4.56
C GLU A 41 -3.31 17.77 5.60
N THR A 42 -2.85 16.61 5.20
CA THR A 42 -2.22 15.65 6.12
C THR A 42 -1.18 14.83 5.37
N ALA A 43 -0.03 14.60 6.01
CA ALA A 43 0.94 13.63 5.50
C ALA A 43 0.35 12.21 5.59
N VAL A 44 0.53 11.45 4.52
CA VAL A 44 0.10 10.05 4.37
C VAL A 44 1.28 9.17 3.98
N PHE A 45 1.14 7.86 4.10
CA PHE A 45 2.22 6.95 3.72
C PHE A 45 2.38 6.88 2.20
N SER A 46 1.27 6.86 1.48
CA SER A 46 1.25 6.83 0.02
C SER A 46 0.05 7.61 -0.53
N ALA A 47 0.17 8.06 -1.76
CA ALA A 47 -0.91 8.65 -2.53
C ALA A 47 -1.54 7.58 -3.42
N CYS A 48 -2.84 7.31 -3.25
CA CYS A 48 -3.58 6.38 -4.09
C CYS A 48 -3.50 6.79 -5.56
N ALA A 49 -2.92 5.95 -6.40
CA ALA A 49 -2.68 6.25 -7.81
C ALA A 49 -3.97 6.43 -8.65
N GLY A 50 -5.12 6.02 -8.11
CA GLY A 50 -6.41 6.30 -8.73
C GLY A 50 -6.75 7.79 -8.84
N ALA A 51 -6.15 8.65 -7.97
CA ALA A 51 -6.28 10.10 -8.04
C ALA A 51 -5.11 10.76 -7.31
N ALA A 52 -3.97 10.83 -7.95
CA ALA A 52 -2.75 11.42 -7.39
C ALA A 52 -1.98 12.24 -8.41
N LEU A 53 -1.26 13.23 -7.91
CA LEU A 53 -0.28 13.99 -8.67
C LEU A 53 1.11 13.68 -8.12
N TYR A 54 2.03 13.30 -8.98
CA TYR A 54 3.42 13.03 -8.65
C TYR A 54 4.34 14.05 -9.34
N ARG A 55 5.30 14.57 -8.60
CA ARG A 55 6.33 15.42 -9.22
C ARG A 55 7.28 14.55 -10.05
N LYS A 56 7.51 14.91 -11.32
CA LYS A 56 8.42 14.18 -12.21
C LYS A 56 9.81 13.97 -11.59
N ALA A 57 10.36 15.02 -10.95
CA ALA A 57 11.65 14.95 -10.27
C ALA A 57 11.74 13.89 -9.16
N VAL A 58 10.60 13.45 -8.59
CA VAL A 58 10.58 12.32 -7.65
C VAL A 58 10.86 11.02 -8.39
N PHE A 59 10.15 10.78 -9.50
CA PHE A 59 10.37 9.58 -10.32
C PHE A 59 11.79 9.49 -10.88
N GLU A 60 12.40 10.61 -11.26
CA GLU A 60 13.80 10.66 -11.67
C GLU A 60 14.79 10.17 -10.60
N LYS A 61 14.39 10.21 -9.32
CA LYS A 61 15.20 9.73 -8.17
C LYS A 61 14.85 8.33 -7.71
N ILE A 62 13.55 8.00 -7.68
CA ILE A 62 13.09 6.73 -7.12
C ILE A 62 12.76 5.68 -8.17
N GLY A 63 12.76 6.04 -9.46
CA GLY A 63 12.25 5.22 -10.58
C GLY A 63 10.73 5.27 -10.69
N ASP A 64 10.22 4.84 -11.84
CA ASP A 64 8.80 4.84 -12.19
C ASP A 64 7.98 3.78 -11.47
N PHE A 65 6.71 3.63 -11.82
CA PHE A 65 5.88 2.51 -11.40
C PHE A 65 6.50 1.19 -11.87
N ASP A 66 6.61 0.23 -10.95
CA ASP A 66 7.16 -1.09 -11.27
C ASP A 66 6.10 -1.95 -11.94
N GLU A 67 6.29 -2.23 -13.22
CA GLU A 67 5.38 -3.05 -14.03
C GLU A 67 5.16 -4.47 -13.48
N ASN A 68 6.09 -4.97 -12.65
CA ASN A 68 5.91 -6.27 -12.00
C ASN A 68 4.72 -6.29 -11.04
N HIS A 69 4.25 -5.13 -10.53
CA HIS A 69 3.02 -5.06 -9.76
C HIS A 69 1.78 -5.26 -10.64
N PHE A 70 1.79 -4.77 -11.88
CA PHE A 70 0.67 -4.72 -12.80
C PHE A 70 -0.51 -3.89 -12.25
N ALA A 71 -1.10 -4.30 -11.12
CA ALA A 71 -2.15 -3.59 -10.41
C ALA A 71 -2.17 -4.00 -8.93
N TYR A 72 -2.60 -3.09 -8.05
CA TYR A 72 -2.64 -3.17 -6.59
C TYR A 72 -1.27 -3.14 -5.93
N LEU A 73 -1.12 -2.23 -4.98
CA LEU A 73 0.06 -1.93 -4.18
C LEU A 73 1.22 -1.27 -4.97
N GLU A 74 1.05 -0.95 -6.26
CA GLU A 74 2.01 -0.17 -7.05
C GLU A 74 2.18 1.25 -6.50
N ASP A 75 1.11 1.83 -6.01
CA ASP A 75 1.09 3.15 -5.36
C ASP A 75 1.75 3.12 -3.97
N ILE A 76 1.53 2.06 -3.22
CA ILE A 76 2.22 1.84 -1.94
C ILE A 76 3.71 1.65 -2.17
N ASP A 77 4.13 0.95 -3.23
CA ASP A 77 5.53 0.81 -3.63
C ASP A 77 6.18 2.15 -3.93
N VAL A 78 5.52 2.98 -4.75
CA VAL A 78 6.00 4.35 -5.05
C VAL A 78 6.08 5.18 -3.77
N GLY A 79 5.04 5.13 -2.93
CA GLY A 79 5.02 5.84 -1.64
C GLY A 79 6.14 5.38 -0.70
N TYR A 80 6.41 4.08 -0.64
CA TYR A 80 7.49 3.51 0.16
C TYR A 80 8.85 4.01 -0.31
N ARG A 81 9.13 3.91 -1.63
CA ARG A 81 10.37 4.41 -2.22
C ARG A 81 10.53 5.93 -2.01
N ALA A 82 9.47 6.70 -2.18
CA ALA A 82 9.50 8.14 -1.92
C ALA A 82 9.90 8.43 -0.47
N ASN A 83 9.32 7.73 0.50
CA ASN A 83 9.67 7.86 1.92
C ASN A 83 11.14 7.45 2.19
N ILE A 84 11.68 6.39 1.54
CA ILE A 84 13.09 6.01 1.65
C ILE A 84 14.02 7.16 1.22
N TYR A 85 13.66 7.86 0.16
CA TYR A 85 14.45 8.99 -0.36
C TYR A 85 14.17 10.33 0.35
N GLY A 86 13.32 10.33 1.39
CA GLY A 86 13.03 11.51 2.20
C GLY A 86 11.93 12.41 1.62
N TYR A 87 11.27 12.00 0.55
CA TYR A 87 10.08 12.67 0.04
C TYR A 87 8.86 12.36 0.91
N ARG A 88 7.85 13.22 0.85
CA ARG A 88 6.62 13.04 1.62
C ARG A 88 5.41 13.02 0.69
N ASN A 89 4.47 12.16 1.02
CA ASN A 89 3.17 12.10 0.38
C ASN A 89 2.15 12.89 1.20
N TYR A 90 1.32 13.67 0.53
CA TYR A 90 0.30 14.50 1.17
C TYR A 90 -1.08 14.21 0.59
N TYR A 91 -2.06 14.29 1.46
CA TYR A 91 -3.46 14.35 1.11
C TYR A 91 -3.86 15.82 0.94
N ALA A 92 -4.44 16.18 -0.21
CA ALA A 92 -4.90 17.52 -0.56
C ALA A 92 -6.43 17.56 -0.55
N PRO A 93 -7.07 18.08 0.52
CA PRO A 93 -8.52 18.05 0.68
C PRO A 93 -9.28 18.93 -0.34
N ALA A 94 -8.63 19.93 -0.91
CA ALA A 94 -9.21 20.80 -1.93
C ALA A 94 -9.33 20.13 -3.31
N SER A 95 -8.53 19.08 -3.58
CA SER A 95 -8.59 18.31 -4.82
C SER A 95 -9.59 17.16 -4.62
N VAL A 96 -10.76 17.25 -5.20
CA VAL A 96 -11.87 16.30 -4.98
C VAL A 96 -12.17 15.54 -6.26
N VAL A 97 -12.32 14.21 -6.14
CA VAL A 97 -12.75 13.33 -7.24
C VAL A 97 -13.82 12.35 -6.75
N LEU A 98 -14.73 11.99 -7.63
CA LEU A 98 -15.69 10.90 -7.43
C LEU A 98 -15.07 9.59 -7.94
N HIS A 99 -15.01 8.57 -7.10
CA HIS A 99 -14.42 7.29 -7.43
C HIS A 99 -15.49 6.19 -7.48
N ALA A 100 -15.56 5.50 -8.63
CA ALA A 100 -16.53 4.42 -8.84
C ALA A 100 -16.25 3.16 -7.99
N GLY A 101 -15.12 3.16 -7.26
CA GLY A 101 -14.68 1.96 -6.55
C GLY A 101 -14.41 0.83 -7.55
N SER A 102 -14.70 -0.37 -7.23
CA SER A 102 -14.44 -1.56 -8.05
C SER A 102 -15.05 -1.56 -9.48
N GLY A 103 -15.23 -0.39 -10.11
CA GLY A 103 -15.88 -0.22 -11.41
C GLY A 103 -15.27 -1.08 -12.52
N SER A 104 -13.94 -1.12 -12.62
CA SER A 104 -13.22 -1.92 -13.64
C SER A 104 -13.08 -3.40 -13.30
N SER A 105 -13.15 -3.77 -12.03
CA SER A 105 -12.78 -5.10 -11.53
C SER A 105 -13.94 -5.84 -10.82
N GLY A 106 -15.15 -5.29 -10.89
CA GLY A 106 -16.37 -5.90 -10.34
C GLY A 106 -16.46 -5.75 -8.80
N SER A 107 -16.50 -6.87 -8.07
CA SER A 107 -16.70 -6.86 -6.63
C SER A 107 -15.45 -6.44 -5.84
N ARG A 108 -15.65 -6.05 -4.58
CA ARG A 108 -14.57 -5.69 -3.63
C ARG A 108 -13.55 -6.83 -3.45
N HIS A 109 -14.02 -8.08 -3.40
CA HIS A 109 -13.21 -9.29 -3.28
C HIS A 109 -13.56 -10.25 -4.40
N ASN A 110 -12.63 -10.52 -5.28
CA ASN A 110 -12.73 -11.53 -6.34
C ASN A 110 -11.36 -12.18 -6.55
N LYS A 111 -11.33 -13.29 -7.28
CA LYS A 111 -10.11 -14.07 -7.52
C LYS A 111 -8.96 -13.24 -8.07
N PHE A 112 -9.25 -12.38 -9.05
CA PHE A 112 -8.25 -11.51 -9.68
C PHE A 112 -7.58 -10.56 -8.69
N LYS A 113 -8.40 -9.83 -7.89
CA LYS A 113 -7.89 -8.90 -6.88
C LYS A 113 -7.10 -9.61 -5.79
N VAL A 114 -7.63 -10.74 -5.31
CA VAL A 114 -7.00 -11.49 -4.22
C VAL A 114 -5.67 -12.08 -4.66
N ASP A 115 -5.61 -12.69 -5.84
CA ASP A 115 -4.36 -13.25 -6.41
C ASP A 115 -3.29 -12.17 -6.59
N LEU A 116 -3.64 -11.02 -7.21
CA LEU A 116 -2.69 -9.94 -7.44
C LEU A 116 -2.25 -9.25 -6.14
N SER A 117 -3.18 -8.90 -5.26
CA SER A 117 -2.83 -8.19 -4.03
C SER A 117 -2.03 -9.06 -3.07
N SER A 118 -2.29 -10.36 -2.98
CA SER A 118 -1.48 -11.27 -2.16
C SER A 118 -0.08 -11.48 -2.77
N ARG A 119 0.02 -11.65 -4.09
CA ARG A 119 1.30 -11.70 -4.81
C ARG A 119 2.13 -10.43 -4.53
N ASN A 120 1.53 -9.28 -4.75
CA ASN A 120 2.20 -8.00 -4.63
C ASN A 120 2.56 -7.65 -3.19
N SER A 121 1.81 -8.13 -2.19
CA SER A 121 2.15 -7.90 -0.78
C SER A 121 3.49 -8.52 -0.38
N ILE A 122 3.79 -9.73 -0.85
CA ILE A 122 5.10 -10.37 -0.63
C ILE A 122 6.18 -9.62 -1.41
N TYR A 123 5.91 -9.29 -2.68
CA TYR A 123 6.88 -8.60 -3.52
C TYR A 123 7.22 -7.21 -2.99
N LEU A 124 6.25 -6.46 -2.51
CA LEU A 124 6.43 -5.14 -1.88
C LEU A 124 7.40 -5.20 -0.70
N ILE A 125 7.22 -6.18 0.20
CA ILE A 125 8.09 -6.40 1.37
C ILE A 125 9.51 -6.71 0.90
N TYR A 126 9.67 -7.69 0.01
CA TYR A 126 10.98 -8.08 -0.51
C TYR A 126 11.70 -6.92 -1.19
N LYS A 127 10.98 -6.13 -1.98
CA LYS A 127 11.53 -5.03 -2.77
C LYS A 127 12.02 -3.88 -1.90
N ASN A 128 11.23 -3.46 -0.92
CA ASN A 128 11.41 -2.19 -0.23
C ASN A 128 11.98 -2.31 1.20
N MET A 129 11.72 -3.42 1.90
CA MET A 129 12.19 -3.57 3.27
C MET A 129 13.61 -4.17 3.30
N PRO A 130 14.59 -3.51 3.93
CA PRO A 130 15.86 -4.15 4.25
C PRO A 130 15.65 -5.30 5.25
N VAL A 131 16.59 -6.26 5.26
CA VAL A 131 16.47 -7.49 6.06
C VAL A 131 16.18 -7.19 7.53
N LEU A 132 16.87 -6.21 8.13
CA LEU A 132 16.63 -5.82 9.52
C LEU A 132 15.19 -5.37 9.75
N GLN A 133 14.62 -4.59 8.83
CA GLN A 133 13.23 -4.12 8.93
C GLN A 133 12.23 -5.28 8.79
N VAL A 134 12.53 -6.27 7.94
CA VAL A 134 11.72 -7.50 7.83
C VAL A 134 11.77 -8.26 9.15
N LEU A 135 12.94 -8.45 9.75
CA LEU A 135 13.11 -9.16 11.02
C LEU A 135 12.37 -8.46 12.18
N LEU A 136 12.48 -7.12 12.26
CA LEU A 136 11.76 -6.33 13.27
C LEU A 136 10.24 -6.44 13.16
N ASN A 137 9.73 -6.60 11.94
CA ASN A 137 8.30 -6.70 11.71
C ASN A 137 7.81 -8.16 11.55
N LEU A 138 8.68 -9.16 11.62
CA LEU A 138 8.35 -10.55 11.33
C LEU A 138 7.16 -11.08 12.16
N PRO A 139 7.06 -10.86 13.48
CA PRO A 139 5.90 -11.31 14.26
C PRO A 139 4.59 -10.69 13.77
N PHE A 140 4.62 -9.40 13.45
CA PHE A 140 3.44 -8.67 12.95
C PHE A 140 3.06 -9.12 11.54
N LEU A 141 4.04 -9.33 10.66
CA LEU A 141 3.82 -9.87 9.31
C LEU A 141 3.17 -11.24 9.36
N LEU A 142 3.71 -12.16 10.18
CA LEU A 142 3.13 -13.50 10.36
C LEU A 142 1.68 -13.42 10.83
N LEU A 143 1.41 -12.60 11.87
CA LEU A 143 0.05 -12.36 12.34
C LEU A 143 -0.85 -11.80 11.24
N GLY A 144 -0.37 -10.79 10.51
CA GLY A 144 -1.13 -10.15 9.45
C GLY A 144 -1.50 -11.09 8.30
N TYR A 145 -0.57 -11.96 7.89
CA TYR A 145 -0.83 -12.97 6.87
C TYR A 145 -1.76 -14.06 7.39
N LEU A 146 -1.59 -14.53 8.63
CA LEU A 146 -2.49 -15.51 9.24
C LEU A 146 -3.93 -14.99 9.26
N VAL A 147 -4.16 -13.76 9.72
CA VAL A 147 -5.48 -13.14 9.72
C VAL A 147 -6.08 -13.08 8.32
N LYS A 148 -5.29 -12.69 7.31
CA LYS A 148 -5.76 -12.65 5.92
C LYS A 148 -6.06 -14.04 5.36
N ILE A 149 -5.27 -15.06 5.68
CA ILE A 149 -5.53 -16.44 5.27
C ILE A 149 -6.89 -16.88 5.80
N LEU A 150 -7.12 -16.72 7.10
CA LEU A 150 -8.40 -17.08 7.75
C LEU A 150 -9.57 -16.28 7.17
N PHE A 151 -9.38 -14.98 6.94
CA PHE A 151 -10.40 -14.13 6.34
C PHE A 151 -10.78 -14.58 4.93
N PHE A 152 -9.80 -14.86 4.06
CA PHE A 152 -10.09 -15.28 2.69
C PHE A 152 -10.58 -16.73 2.62
N GLN A 153 -10.21 -17.59 3.55
CA GLN A 153 -10.83 -18.92 3.69
C GLN A 153 -12.33 -18.80 3.96
N LYS A 154 -12.73 -17.95 4.92
CA LYS A 154 -14.15 -17.67 5.21
C LYS A 154 -14.91 -17.07 4.01
N LYS A 155 -14.21 -16.40 3.10
CA LYS A 155 -14.77 -15.82 1.86
C LYS A 155 -14.76 -16.78 0.67
N GLY A 156 -14.30 -18.03 0.81
CA GLY A 156 -14.16 -18.99 -0.28
C GLY A 156 -13.03 -18.65 -1.27
N LEU A 157 -12.10 -17.74 -0.89
CA LEU A 157 -10.99 -17.27 -1.72
C LEU A 157 -9.62 -17.65 -1.13
N GLY A 158 -9.57 -18.56 -0.17
CA GLY A 158 -8.34 -18.96 0.51
C GLY A 158 -7.31 -19.57 -0.42
N ALA A 159 -7.74 -20.44 -1.34
CA ALA A 159 -6.85 -21.05 -2.33
C ALA A 159 -6.23 -20.00 -3.27
N ASP A 160 -7.03 -19.02 -3.74
CA ASP A 160 -6.54 -17.93 -4.58
C ASP A 160 -5.54 -17.04 -3.82
N TYR A 161 -5.80 -16.77 -2.54
CA TYR A 161 -4.89 -16.00 -1.68
C TYR A 161 -3.55 -16.73 -1.50
N MET A 162 -3.54 -18.03 -1.15
CA MET A 162 -2.33 -18.82 -0.99
C MET A 162 -1.54 -18.95 -2.29
N LYS A 163 -2.25 -19.16 -3.41
CA LYS A 163 -1.63 -19.17 -4.75
C LYS A 163 -0.93 -17.86 -5.07
N GLY A 164 -1.58 -16.73 -4.75
CA GLY A 164 -0.99 -15.41 -4.92
C GLY A 164 0.26 -15.22 -4.07
N LEU A 165 0.26 -15.62 -2.78
CA LEU A 165 1.46 -15.58 -1.93
C LEU A 165 2.62 -16.37 -2.56
N GLY A 166 2.36 -17.59 -3.03
CA GLY A 166 3.37 -18.42 -3.72
C GLY A 166 3.93 -17.75 -4.97
N LYS A 167 3.08 -17.11 -5.78
CA LYS A 167 3.52 -16.30 -6.92
C LYS A 167 4.38 -15.09 -6.47
N GLY A 168 4.04 -14.46 -5.34
CA GLY A 168 4.79 -13.35 -4.77
C GLY A 168 6.20 -13.76 -4.38
N PHE A 169 6.38 -14.87 -3.71
CA PHE A 169 7.70 -15.43 -3.41
C PHE A 169 8.48 -15.77 -4.69
N ARG A 170 7.83 -16.39 -5.66
CA ARG A 170 8.49 -16.71 -6.95
C ARG A 170 8.94 -15.45 -7.67
N LEU A 171 8.11 -14.41 -7.71
CA LEU A 171 8.47 -13.11 -8.30
C LEU A 171 9.63 -12.47 -7.55
N ALA A 172 9.55 -12.40 -6.21
CA ALA A 172 10.56 -11.79 -5.35
C ALA A 172 11.97 -12.36 -5.61
N PHE A 173 12.08 -13.68 -5.77
CA PHE A 173 13.37 -14.34 -5.99
C PHE A 173 13.73 -14.57 -7.47
N SER A 174 12.89 -14.12 -8.40
CA SER A 174 13.20 -14.13 -9.84
C SER A 174 14.27 -13.08 -10.21
N GLY A 175 14.82 -13.19 -11.43
CA GLY A 175 15.69 -12.14 -11.99
C GLY A 175 15.01 -10.77 -11.99
N LYS A 176 13.76 -10.68 -12.48
CA LYS A 176 12.96 -9.45 -12.52
C LYS A 176 12.77 -8.82 -11.13
N GLY A 177 12.42 -9.65 -10.13
CA GLY A 177 12.22 -9.16 -8.78
C GLY A 177 13.50 -8.66 -8.13
N ARG A 178 14.64 -9.31 -8.38
CA ARG A 178 15.95 -8.90 -7.87
C ARG A 178 16.44 -7.59 -8.48
N GLU A 179 16.21 -7.39 -9.78
CA GLU A 179 16.58 -6.17 -10.50
C GLU A 179 15.91 -4.94 -9.90
N HIS A 180 14.64 -5.03 -9.52
CA HIS A 180 13.88 -3.91 -8.95
C HIS A 180 14.01 -3.75 -7.44
N LYS A 181 14.80 -4.62 -6.77
CA LYS A 181 14.99 -4.52 -5.32
C LYS A 181 15.70 -3.24 -4.92
N VAL A 182 15.10 -2.47 -4.00
CA VAL A 182 15.72 -1.27 -3.44
C VAL A 182 16.95 -1.67 -2.61
N LYS A 183 18.11 -1.18 -3.02
CA LYS A 183 19.36 -1.44 -2.28
C LYS A 183 19.40 -0.57 -1.02
N PHE A 184 19.62 -1.20 0.11
CA PHE A 184 19.81 -0.46 1.36
C PHE A 184 21.05 0.45 1.27
N SER A 185 20.90 1.67 1.77
CA SER A 185 21.99 2.64 1.86
C SER A 185 21.97 3.33 3.22
N MET A 186 23.11 3.44 3.87
CA MET A 186 23.26 4.18 5.13
C MET A 186 22.86 5.65 5.00
N LYS A 187 22.98 6.23 3.81
CA LYS A 187 22.50 7.59 3.50
C LYS A 187 21.02 7.77 3.83
N HIS A 188 20.23 6.72 3.73
CA HIS A 188 18.78 6.74 3.96
C HIS A 188 18.39 6.11 5.32
N PHE A 189 19.34 5.79 6.19
CA PHE A 189 19.06 5.10 7.45
C PHE A 189 18.01 5.83 8.30
N GLY A 190 18.14 7.15 8.48
CA GLY A 190 17.16 7.95 9.21
C GLY A 190 15.75 7.84 8.66
N ASN A 191 15.61 7.80 7.31
CA ASN A 191 14.31 7.63 6.66
C ASN A 191 13.72 6.23 6.93
N TYR A 192 14.55 5.17 6.94
CA TYR A 192 14.09 3.83 7.34
C TYR A 192 13.60 3.77 8.77
N VAL A 193 14.25 4.51 9.69
CA VAL A 193 13.76 4.63 11.08
C VAL A 193 12.40 5.31 11.12
N VAL A 194 12.24 6.43 10.40
CA VAL A 194 10.94 7.13 10.30
C VAL A 194 9.85 6.21 9.70
N ILE A 195 10.17 5.49 8.63
CA ILE A 195 9.26 4.49 8.04
C ILE A 195 8.88 3.44 9.07
N GLN A 196 9.85 2.91 9.84
CA GLN A 196 9.57 1.90 10.86
C GLN A 196 8.58 2.41 11.91
N LEU A 197 8.77 3.63 12.39
CA LEU A 197 7.83 4.25 13.33
C LEU A 197 6.44 4.44 12.70
N GLN A 198 6.39 4.83 11.43
CA GLN A 198 5.12 4.93 10.70
C GLN A 198 4.42 3.58 10.56
N LEU A 199 5.15 2.50 10.24
CA LEU A 199 4.60 1.14 10.12
C LEU A 199 3.92 0.71 11.42
N TRP A 200 4.55 0.96 12.58
CA TRP A 200 3.98 0.65 13.88
C TRP A 200 2.81 1.57 14.24
N ALA A 201 2.95 2.88 14.06
CA ALA A 201 1.86 3.82 14.31
C ALA A 201 0.61 3.52 13.46
N ASN A 202 0.82 3.08 12.21
CA ASN A 202 -0.27 2.75 11.29
C ASN A 202 -1.02 1.47 11.70
N MET A 203 -0.45 0.56 12.50
CA MET A 203 -1.20 -0.55 13.10
C MET A 203 -2.31 -0.02 14.01
N PHE A 204 -1.98 0.94 14.88
CA PHE A 204 -2.98 1.56 15.76
C PHE A 204 -3.99 2.37 14.95
N ARG A 205 -3.53 3.16 13.96
CA ARG A 205 -4.44 3.89 13.07
C ARG A 205 -5.43 2.97 12.36
N ARG A 206 -5.05 1.74 12.04
CA ARG A 206 -5.95 0.74 11.42
C ARG A 206 -7.12 0.34 12.32
N LEU A 207 -6.97 0.46 13.65
CA LEU A 207 -8.05 0.19 14.60
C LEU A 207 -9.07 1.33 14.67
N TRP A 208 -8.66 2.56 14.31
CA TRP A 208 -9.50 3.76 14.35
C TRP A 208 -10.13 4.10 12.99
N TRP A 209 -9.60 3.55 11.91
CA TRP A 209 -10.05 3.73 10.54
C TRP A 209 -10.54 2.41 9.92
#